data_75c51d473a4a2a7b88e056dcd4cb028f
#
_entry.id   75c51d473a4a2a7b88e056dcd4cb028f
#
_cell.length_a   1.000
_cell.length_b   1.000
_cell.length_c   1.000
_cell.angle_alpha   90.00
_cell.angle_beta   90.00
_cell.angle_gamma   90.00
#
_symmetry.space_group_name_H-M   'P 1'
#
loop_
_entity.id
_entity.type
_entity.pdbx_description
1 polymer ?
#
loop_
_entity_poly.entity_id
_entity_poly.type
_entity_poly.pdbx_seq_one_letter_code
_entity_poly.pdbx_strand_id
1 'polypeptide(L)'
;NQNRAANLLRSKLYVCPVCGNVLHATGQAVVSCCGITLPAQDIADAEDADEHHQLTIERVEDELFVTLHHPMTKDHFISFIAYLTGDKLQLVKLYPEGDATARFPLRGTGVLYFYCNRHGLMKAPDFRNATRRTPPQKLHLREPDEGDREQIMAYREEFLAISSRMDGTSALDKYDDFDQWLANIRRLKDPATTPAGFVPATQYLALDEQEHLVGMTNLRHHLNDYLL
;
A
#
# COMPACT_ATOMS: atom_id res chain seq x y z
N ASN A 1 4.93 26.60 36.78
CA ASN A 1 5.07 25.53 35.80
C ASN A 1 3.94 25.67 34.77
N GLN A 2 4.26 26.25 33.61
CA GLN A 2 3.31 26.23 32.49
C GLN A 2 3.35 24.84 31.86
N ASN A 3 2.21 24.12 31.88
CA ASN A 3 2.03 22.92 31.11
C ASN A 3 2.17 23.25 29.62
N ARG A 4 3.28 22.84 29.02
CA ARG A 4 3.48 22.98 27.58
C ARG A 4 3.01 21.69 26.90
N ALA A 5 1.93 21.80 26.16
CA ALA A 5 1.55 20.73 25.23
C ALA A 5 2.64 20.63 24.15
N ALA A 6 3.39 19.53 24.14
CA ALA A 6 4.40 19.27 23.13
C ALA A 6 3.79 18.41 22.01
N ASN A 7 4.00 18.85 20.78
CA ASN A 7 3.68 18.08 19.58
C ASN A 7 4.70 16.94 19.46
N LEU A 8 4.23 15.71 19.13
CA LEU A 8 5.10 14.53 19.01
C LEU A 8 6.19 14.69 17.93
N LEU A 9 6.00 15.55 16.94
CA LEU A 9 7.04 15.87 15.95
C LEU A 9 8.32 16.49 16.57
N ARG A 10 8.26 16.95 17.81
CA ARG A 10 9.42 17.44 18.58
C ARG A 10 10.05 16.38 19.47
N SER A 11 9.56 15.15 19.39
CA SER A 11 10.05 14.03 20.18
C SER A 11 11.52 13.75 19.95
N LYS A 12 12.15 13.20 20.98
CA LYS A 12 13.52 12.71 20.97
C LYS A 12 13.51 11.19 21.05
N LEU A 13 14.31 10.57 20.22
CA LEU A 13 14.57 9.12 20.26
C LEU A 13 15.95 8.88 20.87
N TYR A 14 16.05 7.80 21.64
CA TYR A 14 17.27 7.36 22.31
C TYR A 14 17.44 5.88 22.00
N VAL A 15 18.66 5.46 21.72
CA VAL A 15 18.98 4.05 21.48
C VAL A 15 20.09 3.62 22.43
N CYS A 16 19.85 2.56 23.17
CA CYS A 16 20.85 2.02 24.07
C CYS A 16 21.88 1.18 23.30
N PRO A 17 23.17 1.53 23.34
CA PRO A 17 24.20 0.77 22.60
C PRO A 17 24.48 -0.60 23.23
N VAL A 18 24.04 -0.86 24.48
CA VAL A 18 24.27 -2.12 25.17
C VAL A 18 23.20 -3.15 24.87
N CYS A 19 21.91 -2.77 24.92
CA CYS A 19 20.79 -3.72 24.76
C CYS A 19 19.89 -3.45 23.54
N GLY A 20 20.15 -2.38 22.79
CA GLY A 20 19.34 -2.01 21.61
C GLY A 20 17.94 -1.47 21.94
N ASN A 21 17.65 -1.17 23.21
CA ASN A 21 16.38 -0.54 23.59
C ASN A 21 16.20 0.79 22.86
N VAL A 22 14.99 1.00 22.34
CA VAL A 22 14.56 2.27 21.76
C VAL A 22 13.65 2.96 22.76
N LEU A 23 14.00 4.17 23.15
CA LEU A 23 13.27 4.96 24.13
C LEU A 23 12.83 6.27 23.48
N HIS A 24 11.69 6.77 23.88
CA HIS A 24 11.07 7.96 23.34
C HIS A 24 10.71 8.94 24.45
N ALA A 25 11.01 10.21 24.22
CA ALA A 25 10.56 11.29 25.08
C ALA A 25 9.92 12.41 24.25
N THR A 26 8.81 12.97 24.74
CA THR A 26 8.09 14.05 24.06
C THR A 26 8.76 15.41 24.17
N GLY A 27 9.89 15.48 24.85
CA GLY A 27 10.69 16.69 25.04
C GLY A 27 12.09 16.35 25.54
N GLN A 28 12.81 17.34 26.06
CA GLN A 28 14.09 17.11 26.69
C GLN A 28 13.92 16.28 27.97
N ALA A 29 14.66 15.20 28.06
CA ALA A 29 14.67 14.29 29.20
C ALA A 29 16.08 13.77 29.46
N VAL A 30 16.38 13.42 30.71
CA VAL A 30 17.53 12.62 31.06
C VAL A 30 17.06 11.18 31.04
N VAL A 31 17.60 10.40 30.10
CA VAL A 31 17.21 9.01 29.87
C VAL A 31 18.41 8.11 30.19
N SER A 32 18.20 7.03 30.94
CA SER A 32 19.24 6.07 31.27
C SER A 32 18.76 4.66 30.93
N CYS A 33 19.68 3.83 30.43
CA CYS A 33 19.46 2.41 30.17
C CYS A 33 20.78 1.65 30.40
N CYS A 34 20.71 0.42 30.92
CA CYS A 34 21.88 -0.43 31.20
C CYS A 34 22.98 0.27 32.01
N GLY A 35 22.60 1.17 32.92
CA GLY A 35 23.55 1.88 33.82
C GLY A 35 24.24 3.08 33.16
N ILE A 36 23.91 3.45 31.92
CA ILE A 36 24.48 4.61 31.22
C ILE A 36 23.41 5.64 30.91
N THR A 37 23.80 6.91 30.93
CA THR A 37 22.94 8.00 30.46
C THR A 37 23.02 8.06 28.93
N LEU A 38 21.86 8.06 28.26
CA LEU A 38 21.76 8.06 26.82
C LEU A 38 21.64 9.49 26.30
N PRO A 39 22.43 9.88 25.30
CA PRO A 39 22.17 11.10 24.54
C PRO A 39 20.93 10.88 23.63
N ALA A 40 20.19 11.96 23.36
CA ALA A 40 19.23 11.96 22.30
C ALA A 40 19.96 11.71 20.95
N GLN A 41 19.35 10.93 20.07
CA GLN A 41 19.94 10.69 18.75
C GLN A 41 19.92 11.99 17.93
N ASP A 42 21.06 12.32 17.34
CA ASP A 42 21.16 13.32 16.30
C ASP A 42 20.50 12.78 15.03
N ILE A 43 19.82 13.66 14.31
CA ILE A 43 19.06 13.29 13.11
C ILE A 43 19.83 13.77 11.89
N ALA A 44 20.27 12.83 11.04
CA ALA A 44 20.80 13.13 9.72
C ALA A 44 19.67 13.12 8.67
N ASP A 45 19.79 13.90 7.62
CA ASP A 45 18.87 13.83 6.49
C ASP A 45 19.28 12.67 5.56
N ALA A 46 18.31 11.83 5.19
CA ALA A 46 18.58 10.67 4.34
C ALA A 46 18.84 11.05 2.87
N GLU A 47 18.58 12.29 2.48
CA GLU A 47 18.96 12.82 1.16
C GLU A 47 20.48 12.87 0.96
N ASP A 48 21.23 13.02 2.05
CA ASP A 48 22.70 13.01 2.06
C ASP A 48 23.30 11.62 2.31
N ALA A 49 22.44 10.60 2.45
CA ALA A 49 22.87 9.23 2.74
C ALA A 49 23.34 8.49 1.48
N ASP A 50 24.17 7.48 1.69
CA ASP A 50 24.66 6.62 0.62
C ASP A 50 23.53 5.76 0.00
N GLU A 51 23.86 5.05 -1.10
CA GLU A 51 22.92 4.20 -1.84
C GLU A 51 22.25 3.11 -0.97
N HIS A 52 22.86 2.70 0.14
CA HIS A 52 22.36 1.68 1.05
C HIS A 52 21.34 2.21 2.06
N HIS A 53 21.06 3.50 2.09
CA HIS A 53 20.08 4.13 2.97
C HIS A 53 18.96 4.82 2.21
N GLN A 54 18.79 4.51 0.94
CA GLN A 54 17.71 5.05 0.12
C GLN A 54 16.38 4.38 0.48
N LEU A 55 15.35 5.20 0.55
CA LEU A 55 13.98 4.73 0.82
C LEU A 55 13.13 4.80 -0.43
N THR A 56 12.32 3.77 -0.61
CA THR A 56 11.13 3.82 -1.45
C THR A 56 9.90 3.91 -0.56
N ILE A 57 9.05 4.91 -0.81
CA ILE A 57 7.84 5.14 -0.03
C ILE A 57 6.67 5.13 -1.00
N GLU A 58 5.78 4.18 -0.81
CA GLU A 58 4.60 4.00 -1.63
C GLU A 58 3.35 4.11 -0.78
N ARG A 59 2.29 4.67 -1.36
CA ARG A 59 0.98 4.59 -0.76
C ARG A 59 0.24 3.39 -1.33
N VAL A 60 -0.10 2.45 -0.45
CA VAL A 60 -0.95 1.30 -0.78
C VAL A 60 -2.26 1.47 0.00
N GLU A 61 -3.34 1.80 -0.70
CA GLU A 61 -4.64 2.13 -0.09
C GLU A 61 -4.54 3.26 0.95
N ASP A 62 -4.75 2.95 2.23
CA ASP A 62 -4.64 3.87 3.36
C ASP A 62 -3.40 3.61 4.23
N GLU A 63 -2.39 2.94 3.68
CA GLU A 63 -1.12 2.66 4.33
C GLU A 63 0.06 3.28 3.57
N LEU A 64 1.12 3.58 4.32
CA LEU A 64 2.46 3.79 3.79
C LEU A 64 3.19 2.46 3.77
N PHE A 65 3.67 2.05 2.61
CA PHE A 65 4.62 0.97 2.49
C PHE A 65 6.01 1.57 2.29
N VAL A 66 6.90 1.26 3.21
CA VAL A 66 8.28 1.79 3.25
C VAL A 66 9.24 0.65 3.04
N THR A 67 10.15 0.80 2.08
CA THR A 67 11.22 -0.14 1.80
C THR A 67 12.55 0.59 1.83
N LEU A 68 13.52 0.06 2.57
CA LEU A 68 14.91 0.53 2.54
C LEU A 68 15.77 -0.47 1.76
N HIS A 69 16.59 0.05 0.86
CA HIS A 69 17.58 -0.76 0.14
C HIS A 69 18.84 -0.92 0.99
N HIS A 70 18.76 -1.80 2.00
CA HIS A 70 19.84 -1.98 2.99
C HIS A 70 20.27 -3.45 3.06
N PRO A 71 21.56 -3.76 3.22
CA PRO A 71 22.08 -5.14 3.22
C PRO A 71 21.58 -6.01 4.38
N MET A 72 21.09 -5.44 5.46
CA MET A 72 20.50 -6.13 6.62
C MET A 72 21.35 -7.28 7.18
N THR A 73 22.68 -7.11 7.18
CA THR A 73 23.60 -8.11 7.75
C THR A 73 23.55 -8.07 9.29
N LYS A 74 24.12 -9.11 9.96
CA LYS A 74 24.23 -9.15 11.43
C LYS A 74 24.97 -7.96 12.02
N ASP A 75 25.96 -7.45 11.31
CA ASP A 75 26.80 -6.35 11.78
C ASP A 75 26.35 -4.98 11.27
N HIS A 76 25.47 -4.93 10.26
CA HIS A 76 25.01 -3.71 9.65
C HIS A 76 23.55 -3.86 9.21
N PHE A 77 22.61 -3.25 9.93
CA PHE A 77 21.17 -3.40 9.70
C PHE A 77 20.37 -2.18 10.18
N ILE A 78 19.20 -2.03 9.60
CA ILE A 78 18.20 -1.08 10.08
C ILE A 78 17.49 -1.69 11.28
N SER A 79 17.59 -1.05 12.43
CA SER A 79 17.04 -1.53 13.68
C SER A 79 15.55 -1.24 13.86
N PHE A 80 15.08 -0.13 13.33
CA PHE A 80 13.65 0.23 13.32
C PHE A 80 13.34 1.28 12.27
N ILE A 81 12.07 1.36 11.91
CA ILE A 81 11.46 2.46 11.17
C ILE A 81 10.35 3.05 12.04
N ALA A 82 10.27 4.37 12.14
CA ALA A 82 9.28 5.07 12.95
C ALA A 82 8.54 6.13 12.12
N TYR A 83 7.21 6.14 12.22
CA TYR A 83 6.35 7.15 11.63
C TYR A 83 5.74 8.02 12.73
N LEU A 84 6.06 9.30 12.72
CA LEU A 84 5.60 10.28 13.70
C LEU A 84 4.63 11.26 13.05
N THR A 85 3.46 11.39 13.63
CA THR A 85 2.51 12.48 13.38
C THR A 85 2.48 13.44 14.57
N GLY A 86 1.63 14.47 14.51
CA GLY A 86 1.48 15.40 15.64
C GLY A 86 1.01 14.75 16.94
N ASP A 87 0.30 13.63 16.85
CA ASP A 87 -0.40 12.96 17.96
C ASP A 87 -0.05 11.46 18.12
N LYS A 88 0.70 10.86 17.18
CA LYS A 88 1.00 9.43 17.18
C LYS A 88 2.45 9.14 16.83
N LEU A 89 2.97 8.13 17.50
CA LEU A 89 4.21 7.46 17.16
C LEU A 89 3.90 6.00 16.83
N GLN A 90 4.28 5.58 15.64
CA GLN A 90 4.24 4.18 15.21
C GLN A 90 5.68 3.74 14.95
N LEU A 91 6.09 2.60 15.54
CA LEU A 91 7.44 2.08 15.42
C LEU A 91 7.40 0.60 15.07
N VAL A 92 8.11 0.26 13.99
CA VAL A 92 8.33 -1.13 13.57
C VAL A 92 9.78 -1.49 13.83
N LYS A 93 9.99 -2.46 14.70
CA LYS A 93 11.31 -3.01 14.99
C LYS A 93 11.73 -3.97 13.89
N LEU A 94 12.96 -3.81 13.40
CA LEU A 94 13.54 -4.68 12.38
C LEU A 94 14.73 -5.45 12.96
N TYR A 95 15.08 -6.54 12.32
CA TYR A 95 16.13 -7.45 12.75
C TYR A 95 17.10 -7.77 11.61
N PRO A 96 18.37 -8.11 11.91
CA PRO A 96 19.30 -8.58 10.90
C PRO A 96 18.73 -9.78 10.12
N GLU A 97 19.15 -9.93 8.89
CA GLU A 97 18.77 -11.02 7.97
C GLU A 97 17.27 -11.06 7.60
N GLY A 98 16.50 -10.04 8.03
CA GLY A 98 15.11 -9.82 7.62
C GLY A 98 14.98 -8.70 6.59
N ASP A 99 13.76 -8.51 6.09
CA ASP A 99 13.45 -7.44 5.14
C ASP A 99 13.47 -6.07 5.83
N ALA A 100 14.06 -5.08 5.17
CA ALA A 100 14.04 -3.69 5.65
C ALA A 100 12.76 -2.98 5.20
N THR A 101 11.60 -3.52 5.57
CA THR A 101 10.28 -3.00 5.17
C THR A 101 9.39 -2.72 6.37
N ALA A 102 8.48 -1.75 6.23
CA ALA A 102 7.45 -1.48 7.23
C ALA A 102 6.17 -0.95 6.58
N ARG A 103 5.04 -1.20 7.24
CA ARG A 103 3.74 -0.63 6.87
C ARG A 103 3.21 0.21 8.02
N PHE A 104 2.66 1.38 7.68
CA PHE A 104 2.07 2.29 8.65
C PHE A 104 0.71 2.75 8.15
N PRO A 105 -0.36 2.63 8.95
CA PRO A 105 -1.61 3.29 8.65
C PRO A 105 -1.41 4.79 8.46
N LEU A 106 -1.77 5.31 7.29
CA LEU A 106 -1.59 6.71 6.94
C LEU A 106 -2.62 7.57 7.71
N ARG A 107 -2.14 8.34 8.67
CA ARG A 107 -2.96 9.21 9.52
C ARG A 107 -2.39 10.63 9.54
N GLY A 108 -2.84 11.45 8.58
CA GLY A 108 -2.40 12.84 8.49
C GLY A 108 -0.96 13.01 7.99
N THR A 109 -0.42 14.19 8.23
CA THR A 109 0.96 14.53 7.84
C THR A 109 1.94 14.11 8.93
N GLY A 110 2.95 13.36 8.57
CA GLY A 110 3.96 12.88 9.51
C GLY A 110 5.38 12.93 8.93
N VAL A 111 6.32 12.46 9.73
CA VAL A 111 7.74 12.32 9.38
C VAL A 111 8.14 10.87 9.60
N LEU A 112 8.90 10.32 8.66
CA LEU A 112 9.51 9.01 8.79
C LEU A 112 10.95 9.14 9.26
N TYR A 113 11.30 8.31 10.23
CA TYR A 113 12.67 8.12 10.69
C TYR A 113 13.04 6.64 10.58
N PHE A 114 14.31 6.37 10.37
CA PHE A 114 14.85 5.02 10.47
C PHE A 114 16.21 5.05 11.15
N TYR A 115 16.57 3.98 11.81
CA TYR A 115 17.80 3.90 12.57
C TYR A 115 18.67 2.76 12.06
N CYS A 116 19.84 3.11 11.52
CA CYS A 116 20.91 2.17 11.20
C CYS A 116 21.84 2.01 12.41
N ASN A 117 22.18 0.77 12.77
CA ASN A 117 23.04 0.49 13.91
C ASN A 117 24.46 1.05 13.77
N ARG A 118 24.90 1.38 12.55
CA ARG A 118 26.22 1.99 12.29
C ARG A 118 26.16 3.50 12.03
N HIS A 119 25.08 3.97 11.38
CA HIS A 119 25.01 5.34 10.88
C HIS A 119 24.04 6.23 11.69
N GLY A 120 23.34 5.65 12.68
CA GLY A 120 22.46 6.40 13.57
C GLY A 120 21.07 6.65 13.01
N LEU A 121 20.42 7.71 13.51
CA LEU A 121 19.06 8.07 13.19
C LEU A 121 19.02 8.99 11.96
N MET A 122 18.24 8.60 10.97
CA MET A 122 18.04 9.36 9.73
C MET A 122 16.58 9.71 9.56
N LYS A 123 16.33 10.87 8.95
CA LYS A 123 15.02 11.35 8.56
C LYS A 123 14.82 11.14 7.07
N ALA A 124 13.72 10.49 6.71
CA ALA A 124 13.35 10.31 5.31
C ALA A 124 13.09 11.65 4.60
N PRO A 125 13.30 11.73 3.27
CA PRO A 125 12.88 12.84 2.45
C PRO A 125 11.39 13.15 2.61
N ASP A 126 10.97 14.33 2.17
CA ASP A 126 9.56 14.69 2.17
C ASP A 126 8.76 13.83 1.18
N PHE A 127 7.89 13.00 1.72
CA PHE A 127 7.07 12.07 0.95
C PHE A 127 5.60 12.53 0.77
N ARG A 128 5.27 13.77 1.09
CA ARG A 128 3.90 14.29 0.97
C ARG A 128 3.33 14.14 -0.44
N ASN A 129 4.17 14.25 -1.45
CA ASN A 129 3.74 14.05 -2.84
C ASN A 129 3.47 12.58 -3.16
N ALA A 130 4.29 11.66 -2.64
CA ALA A 130 4.10 10.22 -2.80
C ALA A 130 2.82 9.72 -2.10
N THR A 131 2.36 10.43 -1.07
CA THR A 131 1.15 10.08 -0.31
C THR A 131 -0.10 10.83 -0.74
N ARG A 132 0.01 11.78 -1.67
CA ARG A 132 -1.18 12.40 -2.26
C ARG A 132 -2.05 11.32 -2.87
N ARG A 133 -3.34 11.30 -2.49
CA ARG A 133 -4.31 10.53 -3.26
C ARG A 133 -4.23 11.04 -4.68
N THR A 134 -3.89 10.18 -5.61
CA THR A 134 -4.24 10.41 -7.01
C THR A 134 -5.74 10.70 -6.99
N PRO A 135 -6.21 11.85 -7.54
CA PRO A 135 -7.64 12.08 -7.60
C PRO A 135 -8.26 10.82 -8.23
N PRO A 136 -9.40 10.35 -7.70
CA PRO A 136 -10.02 9.16 -8.24
C PRO A 136 -10.17 9.38 -9.74
N GLN A 137 -9.58 8.49 -10.51
CA GLN A 137 -9.72 8.49 -11.96
C GLN A 137 -11.22 8.43 -12.23
N LYS A 138 -11.75 9.37 -13.00
CA LYS A 138 -13.15 9.32 -13.38
C LYS A 138 -13.33 8.10 -14.28
N LEU A 139 -13.99 7.11 -13.74
CA LEU A 139 -14.36 5.93 -14.49
C LEU A 139 -15.83 6.04 -14.84
N HIS A 140 -16.19 5.59 -16.02
CA HIS A 140 -17.57 5.35 -16.37
C HIS A 140 -17.80 3.87 -16.69
N LEU A 141 -18.99 3.41 -16.40
CA LEU A 141 -19.40 2.04 -16.65
C LEU A 141 -20.35 1.98 -17.84
N ARG A 142 -20.07 1.12 -18.78
CA ARG A 142 -21.01 0.75 -19.85
C ARG A 142 -20.99 -0.73 -20.13
N GLU A 143 -22.02 -1.22 -20.79
CA GLU A 143 -22.06 -2.60 -21.25
C GLU A 143 -21.12 -2.80 -22.44
N PRO A 144 -20.50 -3.99 -22.57
CA PRO A 144 -19.66 -4.32 -23.72
C PRO A 144 -20.49 -4.50 -24.98
N ASP A 145 -19.92 -4.10 -26.10
CA ASP A 145 -20.45 -4.32 -27.44
C ASP A 145 -19.42 -4.93 -28.40
N GLU A 146 -19.77 -5.09 -29.66
CA GLU A 146 -18.90 -5.71 -30.68
C GLU A 146 -17.60 -4.93 -30.93
N GLY A 147 -17.61 -3.61 -30.68
CA GLY A 147 -16.44 -2.73 -30.86
C GLY A 147 -15.35 -2.94 -29.80
N ASP A 148 -15.66 -3.60 -28.69
CA ASP A 148 -14.73 -3.78 -27.55
C ASP A 148 -13.83 -5.02 -27.70
N ARG A 149 -13.97 -5.77 -28.77
CA ARG A 149 -13.25 -7.04 -29.00
C ARG A 149 -11.77 -6.94 -28.68
N GLU A 150 -11.09 -5.99 -29.27
CA GLU A 150 -9.63 -5.87 -29.15
C GLU A 150 -9.19 -5.60 -27.72
N GLN A 151 -9.83 -4.64 -27.04
CA GLN A 151 -9.49 -4.29 -25.67
C GLN A 151 -9.82 -5.41 -24.68
N ILE A 152 -10.96 -6.09 -24.85
CA ILE A 152 -11.37 -7.19 -23.95
C ILE A 152 -10.46 -8.40 -24.13
N MET A 153 -10.08 -8.75 -25.34
CA MET A 153 -9.19 -9.88 -25.57
C MET A 153 -7.76 -9.56 -25.12
N ALA A 154 -7.28 -8.33 -25.28
CA ALA A 154 -6.00 -7.90 -24.74
C ALA A 154 -6.00 -7.95 -23.20
N TYR A 155 -7.05 -7.47 -22.55
CA TYR A 155 -7.25 -7.57 -21.10
C TYR A 155 -7.21 -9.04 -20.62
N ARG A 156 -7.87 -9.95 -21.33
CA ARG A 156 -7.83 -11.39 -21.03
C ARG A 156 -6.41 -11.95 -21.10
N GLU A 157 -5.67 -11.66 -22.17
CA GLU A 157 -4.30 -12.16 -22.36
C GLU A 157 -3.34 -11.64 -21.28
N GLU A 158 -3.48 -10.40 -20.84
CA GLU A 158 -2.68 -9.84 -19.76
C GLU A 158 -2.87 -10.62 -18.46
N PHE A 159 -4.10 -10.94 -18.07
CA PHE A 159 -4.40 -11.72 -16.86
C PHE A 159 -3.92 -13.17 -16.96
N LEU A 160 -4.05 -13.79 -18.12
CA LEU A 160 -3.58 -15.15 -18.35
C LEU A 160 -2.04 -15.23 -18.28
N ALA A 161 -1.34 -14.23 -18.83
CA ALA A 161 0.13 -14.18 -18.81
C ALA A 161 0.72 -14.18 -17.39
N ILE A 162 0.03 -13.54 -16.44
CA ILE A 162 0.46 -13.49 -15.03
C ILE A 162 -0.24 -14.53 -14.15
N SER A 163 -1.01 -15.46 -14.74
CA SER A 163 -1.78 -16.49 -14.03
C SER A 163 -2.71 -15.91 -12.94
N SER A 164 -3.24 -14.71 -13.16
CA SER A 164 -4.17 -14.05 -12.24
C SER A 164 -5.62 -14.47 -12.49
N ARG A 165 -6.44 -14.41 -11.44
CA ARG A 165 -7.89 -14.68 -11.54
C ARG A 165 -8.62 -13.52 -12.19
N MET A 166 -9.59 -13.83 -13.04
CA MET A 166 -10.46 -12.85 -13.70
C MET A 166 -11.86 -12.87 -13.08
N ASP A 167 -11.96 -12.53 -11.79
CA ASP A 167 -13.26 -12.43 -11.13
C ASP A 167 -14.06 -11.23 -11.69
N GLY A 168 -15.38 -11.35 -11.78
CA GLY A 168 -16.24 -10.28 -12.31
C GLY A 168 -16.31 -10.14 -13.82
N THR A 169 -15.73 -11.06 -14.59
CA THR A 169 -15.66 -11.01 -16.06
C THR A 169 -16.63 -11.97 -16.77
N SER A 170 -17.58 -12.57 -16.05
CA SER A 170 -18.49 -13.62 -16.59
C SER A 170 -17.72 -14.78 -17.23
N ALA A 171 -16.65 -15.22 -16.54
CA ALA A 171 -15.79 -16.34 -16.97
C ALA A 171 -15.09 -16.11 -18.32
N LEU A 172 -14.62 -14.88 -18.60
CA LEU A 172 -13.88 -14.53 -19.82
C LEU A 172 -12.64 -15.44 -20.03
N ASP A 173 -12.03 -15.91 -18.95
CA ASP A 173 -10.90 -16.87 -18.98
C ASP A 173 -11.19 -18.17 -19.72
N LYS A 174 -12.47 -18.57 -19.84
CA LYS A 174 -12.93 -19.80 -20.47
C LYS A 174 -13.31 -19.65 -21.95
N TYR A 175 -13.22 -18.44 -22.50
CA TYR A 175 -13.62 -18.13 -23.86
C TYR A 175 -12.42 -17.69 -24.68
N ASP A 176 -12.05 -18.49 -25.69
CA ASP A 176 -11.05 -18.08 -26.69
C ASP A 176 -11.66 -17.26 -27.82
N ASP A 177 -12.99 -17.24 -27.92
CA ASP A 177 -13.75 -16.49 -28.91
C ASP A 177 -14.60 -15.42 -28.20
N PHE A 178 -14.35 -14.19 -28.55
CA PHE A 178 -15.07 -13.02 -28.04
C PHE A 178 -16.58 -13.07 -28.31
N ASP A 179 -17.00 -13.50 -29.50
CA ASP A 179 -18.42 -13.53 -29.86
C ASP A 179 -19.21 -14.53 -29.01
N GLN A 180 -18.59 -15.64 -28.67
CA GLN A 180 -19.17 -16.63 -27.76
C GLN A 180 -19.31 -16.06 -26.33
N TRP A 181 -18.30 -15.35 -25.85
CA TRP A 181 -18.39 -14.67 -24.57
C TRP A 181 -19.46 -13.58 -24.57
N LEU A 182 -19.50 -12.72 -25.60
CA LEU A 182 -20.49 -11.66 -25.75
C LEU A 182 -21.92 -12.23 -25.80
N ALA A 183 -22.13 -13.31 -26.55
CA ALA A 183 -23.41 -14.01 -26.59
C ALA A 183 -23.78 -14.58 -25.19
N ASN A 184 -22.81 -15.11 -24.44
CA ASN A 184 -23.05 -15.62 -23.10
C ASN A 184 -23.47 -14.53 -22.12
N ILE A 185 -22.80 -13.38 -22.08
CA ILE A 185 -23.20 -12.27 -21.17
C ILE A 185 -24.57 -11.69 -21.53
N ARG A 186 -24.93 -11.63 -22.81
CA ARG A 186 -26.28 -11.25 -23.27
C ARG A 186 -27.33 -12.23 -22.79
N ARG A 187 -27.03 -13.54 -22.88
CA ARG A 187 -27.91 -14.61 -22.36
C ARG A 187 -28.07 -14.54 -20.84
N LEU A 188 -27.00 -14.24 -20.11
CA LEU A 188 -27.02 -14.11 -18.65
C LEU A 188 -27.74 -12.85 -18.15
N LYS A 189 -27.87 -11.83 -18.98
CA LYS A 189 -28.57 -10.60 -18.64
C LYS A 189 -30.10 -10.76 -18.65
N ASP A 190 -30.62 -11.56 -19.57
CA ASP A 190 -32.05 -11.75 -19.74
C ASP A 190 -32.57 -12.87 -18.80
N PRO A 191 -33.51 -12.55 -17.87
CA PRO A 191 -34.10 -13.54 -16.99
C PRO A 191 -34.73 -14.75 -17.71
N ALA A 192 -35.23 -14.53 -18.95
CA ALA A 192 -35.86 -15.61 -19.74
C ALA A 192 -34.85 -16.62 -20.29
N THR A 193 -33.59 -16.23 -20.47
CA THR A 193 -32.53 -17.06 -21.04
C THR A 193 -31.45 -17.46 -20.04
N THR A 194 -31.49 -16.89 -18.83
CA THR A 194 -30.54 -17.24 -17.75
C THR A 194 -30.74 -18.71 -17.36
N PRO A 195 -29.67 -19.53 -17.31
CA PRO A 195 -29.77 -20.93 -16.92
C PRO A 195 -30.30 -21.12 -15.50
N ALA A 196 -30.99 -22.24 -15.26
CA ALA A 196 -31.45 -22.59 -13.92
C ALA A 196 -30.30 -22.67 -12.92
N GLY A 197 -30.49 -22.09 -11.73
CA GLY A 197 -29.48 -21.98 -10.69
C GLY A 197 -28.57 -20.74 -10.80
N PHE A 198 -28.62 -20.00 -11.90
CA PHE A 198 -27.93 -18.74 -12.06
C PHE A 198 -28.88 -17.55 -11.80
N VAL A 199 -28.29 -16.42 -11.44
CA VAL A 199 -29.01 -15.17 -11.26
C VAL A 199 -28.72 -14.28 -12.45
N PRO A 200 -29.71 -13.61 -13.06
CA PRO A 200 -29.48 -12.65 -14.11
C PRO A 200 -28.49 -11.59 -13.68
N ALA A 201 -27.57 -11.26 -14.61
CA ALA A 201 -26.47 -10.36 -14.31
C ALA A 201 -26.09 -9.54 -15.54
N THR A 202 -25.75 -8.27 -15.32
CA THR A 202 -25.23 -7.38 -16.37
C THR A 202 -23.73 -7.25 -16.24
N GLN A 203 -23.00 -7.46 -17.33
CA GLN A 203 -21.57 -7.23 -17.43
C GLN A 203 -21.32 -5.76 -17.77
N TYR A 204 -20.38 -5.14 -17.06
CA TYR A 204 -19.92 -3.78 -17.33
C TYR A 204 -18.42 -3.75 -17.57
N LEU A 205 -18.01 -2.85 -18.44
CA LEU A 205 -16.65 -2.37 -18.60
C LEU A 205 -16.48 -1.12 -17.75
N ALA A 206 -15.37 -1.00 -17.05
CA ALA A 206 -14.93 0.24 -16.42
C ALA A 206 -13.88 0.88 -17.34
N LEU A 207 -14.20 2.04 -17.87
CA LEU A 207 -13.38 2.78 -18.82
C LEU A 207 -12.89 4.09 -18.20
N ASP A 208 -11.67 4.49 -18.53
CA ASP A 208 -11.13 5.78 -18.14
C ASP A 208 -11.65 6.94 -19.03
N GLU A 209 -11.19 8.15 -18.79
CA GLU A 209 -11.59 9.34 -19.57
C GLU A 209 -11.11 9.28 -21.03
N GLN A 210 -10.21 8.37 -21.39
CA GLN A 210 -9.70 8.12 -22.74
C GLN A 210 -10.29 6.87 -23.38
N GLU A 211 -11.36 6.31 -22.81
CA GLU A 211 -12.05 5.08 -23.28
C GLU A 211 -11.17 3.81 -23.21
N HIS A 212 -10.10 3.82 -22.42
CA HIS A 212 -9.33 2.60 -22.20
C HIS A 212 -9.99 1.71 -21.16
N LEU A 213 -10.00 0.40 -21.41
CA LEU A 213 -10.49 -0.60 -20.48
C LEU A 213 -9.52 -0.76 -19.29
N VAL A 214 -9.97 -0.35 -18.10
CA VAL A 214 -9.19 -0.43 -16.87
C VAL A 214 -9.71 -1.49 -15.90
N GLY A 215 -10.89 -2.05 -16.16
CA GLY A 215 -11.46 -3.11 -15.35
C GLY A 215 -12.80 -3.60 -15.85
N MET A 216 -13.26 -4.70 -15.26
CA MET A 216 -14.55 -5.30 -15.58
C MET A 216 -15.30 -5.65 -14.30
N THR A 217 -16.62 -5.53 -14.31
CA THR A 217 -17.46 -5.93 -13.17
C THR A 217 -18.78 -6.52 -13.64
N ASN A 218 -19.32 -7.43 -12.84
CA ASN A 218 -20.56 -8.11 -13.10
C ASN A 218 -21.57 -7.76 -12.00
N LEU A 219 -22.69 -7.15 -12.35
CA LEU A 219 -23.75 -6.78 -11.44
C LEU A 219 -24.88 -7.80 -11.52
N ARG A 220 -25.11 -8.54 -10.44
CA ARG A 220 -26.25 -9.45 -10.32
C ARG A 220 -27.52 -8.68 -9.98
N HIS A 221 -28.63 -9.04 -10.63
CA HIS A 221 -29.89 -8.29 -10.49
C HIS A 221 -30.60 -8.57 -9.15
N HIS A 222 -30.34 -9.72 -8.53
CA HIS A 222 -30.82 -10.10 -7.20
C HIS A 222 -29.90 -11.16 -6.58
N LEU A 223 -30.12 -11.49 -5.32
CA LEU A 223 -29.46 -12.61 -4.65
C LEU A 223 -30.39 -13.84 -4.65
N ASN A 224 -29.82 -15.01 -4.63
CA ASN A 224 -30.53 -16.27 -4.40
C ASN A 224 -29.97 -16.97 -3.16
N ASP A 225 -30.57 -18.07 -2.73
CA ASP A 225 -30.18 -18.79 -1.51
C ASP A 225 -28.73 -19.30 -1.52
N TYR A 226 -28.12 -19.41 -2.68
CA TYR A 226 -26.69 -19.79 -2.81
C TYR A 226 -25.75 -18.60 -2.57
N LEU A 227 -26.25 -17.37 -2.68
CA LEU A 227 -25.47 -16.13 -2.58
C LEU A 227 -25.72 -15.38 -1.25
N LEU A 228 -26.64 -15.88 -0.43
CA LEU A 228 -26.92 -15.44 0.92
C LEU A 228 -26.10 -16.28 1.92
#